data_02e8b8a9e422dd39c13fa334635c3f90
#
_entry.id   02e8b8a9e422dd39c13fa334635c3f90
#
_cell.length_a   1.000
_cell.length_b   1.000
_cell.length_c   1.000
_cell.angle_alpha   90.00
_cell.angle_beta   90.00
_cell.angle_gamma   90.00
#
_symmetry.space_group_name_H-M   'P 1'
#
loop_
_entity.id
_entity.type
_entity.pdbx_description
1 polymer ?
#
loop_
_entity_poly.entity_id
_entity_poly.type
_entity_poly.pdbx_seq_one_letter_code
_entity_poly.pdbx_strand_id
1 'polypeptide(L)'
;GGQKSTVATMTEIYHFLRLLYVKLGTQYCPTCNVPVIKQSKDQIFASIMKTYKGKEITFLAPLVKNRKGFYKDLAVWARNKGYKHLIVDGEKVSTLRFPSLSRFTEHNIDLPTGTVKVTPENEGEIKQLVAVTLDFGKGILDIEQKGKKRTFSSTSNCPNCQKSFPELDPRLFSYNSKHG
;
A
#
# COMPACT_ATOMS: atom_id res chain seq x y z
N GLY A 1 23.35 -37.09 -12.39
CA GLY A 1 22.42 -36.15 -11.81
C GLY A 1 22.78 -35.88 -10.36
N GLY A 2 22.69 -34.61 -9.92
CA GLY A 2 22.97 -34.26 -8.53
C GLY A 2 21.93 -34.85 -7.58
N GLN A 3 22.27 -34.95 -6.28
CA GLN A 3 21.40 -35.54 -5.22
C GLN A 3 19.99 -34.90 -5.11
N LYS A 4 19.77 -33.73 -5.74
CA LYS A 4 18.51 -32.99 -5.70
C LYS A 4 17.75 -33.03 -7.03
N SER A 5 18.14 -33.86 -8.01
CA SER A 5 17.43 -33.98 -9.29
C SER A 5 16.16 -34.83 -9.10
N THR A 6 15.03 -34.29 -9.54
CA THR A 6 13.74 -34.99 -9.56
C THR A 6 13.23 -35.12 -11.01
N VAL A 7 12.25 -35.99 -11.24
CA VAL A 7 11.60 -36.11 -12.54
C VAL A 7 11.07 -34.76 -13.02
N ALA A 8 10.49 -33.94 -12.13
CA ALA A 8 9.97 -32.63 -12.45
C ALA A 8 11.05 -31.63 -12.94
N THR A 9 12.30 -31.73 -12.40
CA THR A 9 13.41 -30.91 -12.87
C THR A 9 13.96 -31.40 -14.20
N MET A 10 13.98 -32.72 -14.43
CA MET A 10 14.43 -33.33 -15.68
C MET A 10 13.49 -33.09 -16.84
N THR A 11 12.19 -33.00 -16.61
CA THR A 11 11.13 -32.79 -17.62
C THR A 11 10.77 -31.33 -17.84
N GLU A 12 11.49 -30.39 -17.26
CA GLU A 12 11.22 -28.94 -17.34
C GLU A 12 9.86 -28.50 -16.74
N ILE A 13 9.02 -29.44 -16.29
CA ILE A 13 7.72 -29.14 -15.66
C ILE A 13 7.92 -28.16 -14.49
N TYR A 14 8.99 -28.35 -13.74
CA TYR A 14 9.32 -27.48 -12.62
C TYR A 14 9.62 -26.04 -13.03
N HIS A 15 10.21 -25.83 -14.23
CA HIS A 15 10.41 -24.50 -14.79
C HIS A 15 9.10 -23.79 -15.04
N PHE A 16 8.12 -24.47 -15.66
CA PHE A 16 6.79 -23.89 -15.89
C PHE A 16 6.05 -23.61 -14.59
N LEU A 17 6.11 -24.51 -13.62
CA LEU A 17 5.50 -24.29 -12.31
C LEU A 17 6.05 -23.03 -11.63
N ARG A 18 7.37 -22.82 -11.63
CA ARG A 18 7.99 -21.62 -11.08
C ARG A 18 7.48 -20.34 -11.76
N LEU A 19 7.38 -20.37 -13.11
CA LEU A 19 6.84 -19.23 -13.86
C LEU A 19 5.36 -18.97 -13.53
N LEU A 20 4.57 -20.03 -13.35
CA LEU A 20 3.17 -19.89 -12.93
C LEU A 20 3.07 -19.28 -11.52
N TYR A 21 3.88 -19.73 -10.55
CA TYR A 21 3.90 -19.16 -9.21
C TYR A 21 4.29 -17.67 -9.22
N VAL A 22 5.25 -17.28 -10.05
CA VAL A 22 5.65 -15.86 -10.18
C VAL A 22 4.55 -15.01 -10.82
N LYS A 23 3.88 -15.53 -11.87
CA LYS A 23 2.89 -14.77 -12.64
C LYS A 23 1.49 -14.75 -12.01
N LEU A 24 1.09 -15.85 -11.38
CA LEU A 24 -0.27 -16.05 -10.86
C LEU A 24 -0.32 -16.08 -9.33
N GLY A 25 0.82 -16.32 -8.68
CA GLY A 25 0.91 -16.37 -7.21
C GLY A 25 0.65 -14.99 -6.59
N THR A 26 -0.11 -14.98 -5.52
CA THR A 26 -0.26 -13.80 -4.67
C THR A 26 0.61 -13.96 -3.44
N GLN A 27 1.56 -13.04 -3.25
CA GLN A 27 2.40 -13.00 -2.06
C GLN A 27 1.59 -12.51 -0.87
N TYR A 28 1.69 -13.19 0.27
CA TYR A 28 1.06 -12.78 1.53
C TYR A 28 2.11 -12.38 2.55
N CYS A 29 1.81 -11.35 3.34
CA CYS A 29 2.63 -10.99 4.49
C CYS A 29 2.50 -12.08 5.58
N PRO A 30 3.59 -12.72 6.02
CA PRO A 30 3.51 -13.80 7.01
C PRO A 30 3.09 -13.31 8.40
N THR A 31 3.27 -12.01 8.69
CA THR A 31 2.92 -11.43 9.98
C THR A 31 1.46 -10.96 10.01
N CYS A 32 0.97 -10.36 8.92
CA CYS A 32 -0.35 -9.73 8.87
C CYS A 32 -1.39 -10.57 8.13
N ASN A 33 -0.96 -11.62 7.42
CA ASN A 33 -1.80 -12.48 6.58
C ASN A 33 -2.64 -11.71 5.55
N VAL A 34 -2.11 -10.59 5.04
CA VAL A 34 -2.74 -9.79 3.98
C VAL A 34 -1.96 -9.91 2.68
N PRO A 35 -2.64 -9.84 1.52
CA PRO A 35 -1.96 -9.91 0.23
C PRO A 35 -1.08 -8.68 0.00
N VAL A 36 0.11 -8.92 -0.55
CA VAL A 36 1.05 -7.90 -0.99
C VAL A 36 0.96 -7.81 -2.51
N ILE A 37 0.09 -6.95 -3.00
CA ILE A 37 -0.18 -6.81 -4.44
C ILE A 37 0.42 -5.49 -4.90
N LYS A 38 1.45 -5.57 -5.74
CA LYS A 38 2.04 -4.40 -6.41
C LYS A 38 1.22 -4.06 -7.66
N GLN A 39 0.77 -2.81 -7.76
CA GLN A 39 0.06 -2.27 -8.91
C GLN A 39 0.78 -1.05 -9.46
N SER A 40 0.77 -0.84 -10.78
CA SER A 40 1.24 0.43 -11.34
C SER A 40 0.27 1.58 -10.97
N LYS A 41 0.75 2.82 -11.06
CA LYS A 41 -0.10 4.00 -10.83
C LYS A 41 -1.33 4.00 -11.75
N ASP A 42 -1.16 3.59 -13.01
CA ASP A 42 -2.24 3.51 -13.99
C ASP A 42 -3.25 2.41 -13.65
N GLN A 43 -2.79 1.27 -13.14
CA GLN A 43 -3.67 0.19 -12.67
C GLN A 43 -4.48 0.62 -11.43
N ILE A 44 -3.85 1.33 -10.50
CA ILE A 44 -4.53 1.91 -9.32
C ILE A 44 -5.59 2.90 -9.79
N PHE A 45 -5.21 3.85 -10.67
CA PHE A 45 -6.13 4.82 -11.24
C PHE A 45 -7.33 4.17 -11.93
N ALA A 46 -7.08 3.21 -12.84
CA ALA A 46 -8.15 2.49 -13.55
C ALA A 46 -9.08 1.73 -12.59
N SER A 47 -8.50 1.12 -11.55
CA SER A 47 -9.27 0.43 -10.51
C SER A 47 -10.18 1.38 -9.72
N ILE A 48 -9.68 2.59 -9.38
CA ILE A 48 -10.45 3.63 -8.70
C ILE A 48 -11.60 4.11 -9.58
N MET A 49 -11.33 4.46 -10.83
CA MET A 49 -12.34 4.91 -11.79
C MET A 49 -13.46 3.89 -12.00
N LYS A 50 -13.10 2.61 -12.06
CA LYS A 50 -14.06 1.50 -12.21
C LYS A 50 -14.89 1.26 -10.95
N THR A 51 -14.23 1.20 -9.78
CA THR A 51 -14.86 0.75 -8.52
C THR A 51 -15.73 1.84 -7.90
N TYR A 52 -15.32 3.10 -8.03
CA TYR A 52 -15.95 4.23 -7.34
C TYR A 52 -16.68 5.19 -8.28
N LYS A 53 -16.99 4.76 -9.51
CA LYS A 53 -17.73 5.58 -10.49
C LYS A 53 -18.95 6.25 -9.88
N GLY A 54 -19.04 7.58 -10.00
CA GLY A 54 -20.15 8.39 -9.48
C GLY A 54 -20.16 8.62 -7.96
N LYS A 55 -19.21 8.05 -7.22
CA LYS A 55 -19.11 8.16 -5.75
C LYS A 55 -18.11 9.24 -5.35
N GLU A 56 -18.34 9.86 -4.21
CA GLU A 56 -17.35 10.71 -3.56
C GLU A 56 -16.41 9.85 -2.71
N ILE A 57 -15.11 10.07 -2.85
CA ILE A 57 -14.05 9.34 -2.17
C ILE A 57 -13.01 10.29 -1.59
N THR A 58 -12.38 9.88 -0.49
CA THR A 58 -11.25 10.59 0.12
C THR A 58 -9.98 9.77 -0.05
N PHE A 59 -8.93 10.44 -0.54
CA PHE A 59 -7.59 9.88 -0.66
C PHE A 59 -6.83 10.06 0.64
N LEU A 60 -6.25 9.01 1.16
CA LEU A 60 -5.50 8.99 2.40
C LEU A 60 -4.09 8.43 2.16
N ALA A 61 -3.07 9.17 2.55
CA ALA A 61 -1.70 8.67 2.59
C ALA A 61 -1.38 8.18 4.01
N PRO A 62 -1.12 6.88 4.21
CA PRO A 62 -0.72 6.36 5.52
C PRO A 62 0.70 6.82 5.85
N LEU A 63 0.84 7.70 6.84
CA LEU A 63 2.13 8.23 7.29
C LEU A 63 2.72 7.41 8.44
N VAL A 64 1.88 6.93 9.34
CA VAL A 64 2.25 6.11 10.51
C VAL A 64 1.31 4.94 10.62
N LYS A 65 1.86 3.73 10.81
CA LYS A 65 1.10 2.50 11.02
C LYS A 65 1.66 1.74 12.22
N ASN A 66 0.83 1.57 13.26
CA ASN A 66 1.12 0.80 14.46
C ASN A 66 2.49 1.16 15.08
N ARG A 67 2.75 2.47 15.25
CA ARG A 67 4.01 2.95 15.83
C ARG A 67 3.77 3.91 16.99
N LYS A 68 4.60 3.77 18.01
CA LYS A 68 4.61 4.65 19.19
C LYS A 68 5.34 5.96 18.88
N GLY A 69 4.86 7.07 19.43
CA GLY A 69 5.51 8.39 19.26
C GLY A 69 4.57 9.57 19.53
N PHE A 70 5.14 10.76 19.63
CA PHE A 70 4.38 12.01 19.88
C PHE A 70 3.80 12.65 18.62
N TYR A 71 4.47 12.52 17.49
CA TYR A 71 4.09 12.99 16.14
C TYR A 71 3.75 14.49 16.00
N LYS A 72 4.16 15.34 16.95
CA LYS A 72 3.97 16.79 16.83
C LYS A 72 4.69 17.38 15.61
N ASP A 73 5.91 16.90 15.33
CA ASP A 73 6.69 17.33 14.16
C ASP A 73 6.01 16.95 12.85
N LEU A 74 5.31 15.79 12.82
CA LEU A 74 4.54 15.36 11.67
C LEU A 74 3.35 16.31 11.41
N ALA A 75 2.69 16.78 12.46
CA ALA A 75 1.60 17.75 12.33
C ALA A 75 2.11 19.12 11.82
N VAL A 76 3.28 19.56 12.31
CA VAL A 76 3.94 20.76 11.80
C VAL A 76 4.32 20.62 10.33
N TRP A 77 4.91 19.50 9.97
CA TRP A 77 5.24 19.18 8.58
C TRP A 77 4.00 19.20 7.66
N ALA A 78 2.92 18.53 8.06
CA ALA A 78 1.67 18.52 7.30
C ALA A 78 1.09 19.92 7.11
N ARG A 79 1.10 20.74 8.16
CA ARG A 79 0.67 22.14 8.12
C ARG A 79 1.53 22.97 7.15
N ASN A 80 2.84 22.81 7.16
CA ASN A 80 3.76 23.51 6.25
C ASN A 80 3.55 23.13 4.79
N LYS A 81 3.02 21.92 4.54
CA LYS A 81 2.57 21.46 3.22
C LYS A 81 1.14 21.93 2.84
N GLY A 82 0.47 22.70 3.70
CA GLY A 82 -0.87 23.24 3.46
C GLY A 82 -2.03 22.35 3.93
N TYR A 83 -1.74 21.22 4.58
CA TYR A 83 -2.77 20.33 5.09
C TYR A 83 -3.25 20.74 6.48
N LYS A 84 -4.55 21.02 6.61
CA LYS A 84 -5.16 21.52 7.84
C LYS A 84 -5.50 20.41 8.85
N HIS A 85 -5.60 19.17 8.40
CA HIS A 85 -6.03 18.04 9.22
C HIS A 85 -5.19 16.80 8.95
N LEU A 86 -5.09 15.97 9.97
CA LEU A 86 -4.64 14.56 9.92
C LEU A 86 -5.76 13.68 10.46
N ILE A 87 -5.75 12.39 10.11
CA ILE A 87 -6.61 11.40 10.73
C ILE A 87 -5.72 10.59 11.67
N VAL A 88 -5.97 10.68 12.97
CA VAL A 88 -5.24 9.99 14.03
C VAL A 88 -6.17 8.95 14.65
N ASP A 89 -5.81 7.68 14.55
CA ASP A 89 -6.58 6.56 15.09
C ASP A 89 -8.06 6.55 14.63
N GLY A 90 -8.30 7.05 13.41
CA GLY A 90 -9.63 7.17 12.82
C GLY A 90 -10.34 8.50 13.06
N GLU A 91 -9.79 9.38 13.91
CA GLU A 91 -10.37 10.69 14.21
C GLU A 91 -9.69 11.82 13.44
N LYS A 92 -10.50 12.76 12.94
CA LYS A 92 -10.01 13.95 12.23
C LYS A 92 -9.48 14.98 13.23
N VAL A 93 -8.17 15.28 13.18
CA VAL A 93 -7.47 16.15 14.10
C VAL A 93 -6.87 17.34 13.35
N SER A 94 -6.97 18.54 13.93
CA SER A 94 -6.37 19.76 13.37
C SER A 94 -4.84 19.73 13.51
N THR A 95 -4.12 20.06 12.43
CA THR A 95 -2.67 20.23 12.44
C THR A 95 -2.19 21.46 13.23
N LEU A 96 -3.08 22.46 13.41
CA LEU A 96 -2.80 23.65 14.20
C LEU A 96 -2.91 23.37 15.71
N ARG A 97 -3.90 22.56 16.10
CA ARG A 97 -4.15 22.18 17.50
C ARG A 97 -4.01 20.67 17.65
N PHE A 98 -2.80 20.18 17.31
CA PHE A 98 -2.52 18.76 17.39
C PHE A 98 -2.41 18.32 18.85
N PRO A 99 -3.15 17.28 19.27
CA PRO A 99 -3.14 16.81 20.65
C PRO A 99 -1.80 16.19 21.02
N SER A 100 -1.53 16.11 22.31
CA SER A 100 -0.38 15.36 22.80
C SER A 100 -0.72 13.88 22.80
N LEU A 101 -0.16 13.14 21.85
CA LEU A 101 -0.33 11.69 21.77
C LEU A 101 0.53 10.99 22.81
N SER A 102 0.10 9.81 23.28
CA SER A 102 0.88 8.98 24.18
C SER A 102 2.06 8.33 23.43
N ARG A 103 3.28 8.54 23.91
CA ARG A 103 4.46 7.85 23.36
C ARG A 103 4.48 6.34 23.63
N PHE A 104 3.63 5.85 24.51
CA PHE A 104 3.58 4.45 24.93
C PHE A 104 2.54 3.64 24.15
N THR A 105 1.62 4.31 23.49
CA THR A 105 0.54 3.71 22.67
C THR A 105 0.92 3.73 21.21
N GLU A 106 0.56 2.69 20.48
CA GLU A 106 0.70 2.65 19.02
C GLU A 106 -0.39 3.50 18.38
N HIS A 107 0.01 4.30 17.39
CA HIS A 107 -0.87 5.17 16.64
C HIS A 107 -0.86 4.85 15.15
N ASN A 108 -1.99 5.14 14.51
CA ASN A 108 -2.13 5.15 13.05
C ASN A 108 -2.46 6.58 12.63
N ILE A 109 -1.66 7.14 11.71
CA ILE A 109 -1.85 8.52 11.24
C ILE A 109 -1.90 8.50 9.72
N ASP A 110 -3.03 8.99 9.18
CA ASP A 110 -3.24 9.14 7.75
C ASP A 110 -3.34 10.63 7.39
N LEU A 111 -2.78 11.00 6.23
CA LEU A 111 -2.90 12.34 5.65
C LEU A 111 -4.02 12.33 4.60
N PRO A 112 -5.14 13.04 4.81
CA PRO A 112 -6.13 13.24 3.77
C PRO A 112 -5.57 14.21 2.72
N THR A 113 -5.29 13.71 1.53
CA THR A 113 -4.70 14.50 0.44
C THR A 113 -5.74 15.22 -0.40
N GLY A 114 -6.97 14.68 -0.46
CA GLY A 114 -8.08 15.30 -1.15
C GLY A 114 -9.34 14.44 -1.14
N THR A 115 -10.47 15.07 -1.38
CA THR A 115 -11.79 14.43 -1.56
C THR A 115 -12.35 14.85 -2.90
N VAL A 116 -12.77 13.88 -3.71
CA VAL A 116 -13.24 14.12 -5.08
C VAL A 116 -14.36 13.15 -5.46
N LYS A 117 -15.29 13.59 -6.29
CA LYS A 117 -16.28 12.72 -6.93
C LYS A 117 -15.67 12.06 -8.15
N VAL A 118 -15.79 10.74 -8.25
CA VAL A 118 -15.20 9.95 -9.35
C VAL A 118 -16.08 10.05 -10.58
N THR A 119 -15.74 11.00 -11.44
CA THR A 119 -16.40 11.27 -12.74
C THR A 119 -15.33 11.46 -13.82
N PRO A 120 -15.68 11.36 -15.12
CA PRO A 120 -14.73 11.62 -16.20
C PRO A 120 -14.16 13.03 -16.17
N GLU A 121 -14.94 14.01 -15.74
CA GLU A 121 -14.52 15.43 -15.68
C GLU A 121 -13.40 15.63 -14.66
N ASN A 122 -13.34 14.81 -13.62
CA ASN A 122 -12.36 14.88 -12.54
C ASN A 122 -11.15 13.95 -12.75
N GLU A 123 -11.02 13.34 -13.93
CA GLU A 123 -9.96 12.36 -14.22
C GLU A 123 -8.56 12.92 -13.96
N GLY A 124 -8.29 14.16 -14.37
CA GLY A 124 -7.01 14.84 -14.16
C GLY A 124 -6.68 15.04 -12.68
N GLU A 125 -7.66 15.47 -11.89
CA GLU A 125 -7.52 15.65 -10.44
C GLU A 125 -7.27 14.30 -9.73
N ILE A 126 -8.01 13.26 -10.14
CA ILE A 126 -7.84 11.92 -9.57
C ILE A 126 -6.45 11.36 -9.86
N LYS A 127 -5.92 11.53 -11.07
CA LYS A 127 -4.54 11.13 -11.42
C LYS A 127 -3.52 11.86 -10.55
N GLN A 128 -3.70 13.15 -10.33
CA GLN A 128 -2.83 13.94 -9.47
C GLN A 128 -2.90 13.48 -8.01
N LEU A 129 -4.11 13.24 -7.49
CA LEU A 129 -4.31 12.73 -6.13
C LEU A 129 -3.68 11.35 -5.94
N VAL A 130 -3.81 10.44 -6.91
CA VAL A 130 -3.13 9.13 -6.89
C VAL A 130 -1.62 9.31 -6.75
N ALA A 131 -1.02 10.18 -7.59
CA ALA A 131 0.42 10.39 -7.59
C ALA A 131 0.91 10.99 -6.27
N VAL A 132 0.28 12.05 -5.79
CA VAL A 132 0.65 12.75 -4.54
C VAL A 132 0.44 11.85 -3.33
N THR A 133 -0.67 11.11 -3.28
CA THR A 133 -0.97 10.22 -2.15
C THR A 133 0.02 9.07 -2.07
N LEU A 134 0.37 8.46 -3.20
CA LEU A 134 1.40 7.41 -3.26
C LEU A 134 2.78 7.92 -2.86
N ASP A 135 3.12 9.16 -3.21
CA ASP A 135 4.38 9.78 -2.81
C ASP A 135 4.47 9.95 -1.29
N PHE A 136 3.49 10.58 -0.66
CA PHE A 136 3.43 10.74 0.79
C PHE A 136 3.31 9.40 1.53
N GLY A 137 2.50 8.47 1.03
CA GLY A 137 2.29 7.14 1.60
C GLY A 137 3.40 6.14 1.28
N LYS A 138 4.52 6.59 0.66
CA LYS A 138 5.66 5.73 0.28
C LYS A 138 5.23 4.50 -0.52
N GLY A 139 4.38 4.74 -1.51
CA GLY A 139 3.85 3.72 -2.39
C GLY A 139 2.56 3.07 -1.92
N ILE A 140 1.98 3.51 -0.80
CA ILE A 140 0.68 3.04 -0.30
C ILE A 140 -0.33 4.18 -0.36
N LEU A 141 -1.55 3.85 -0.78
CA LEU A 141 -2.68 4.75 -0.91
C LEU A 141 -3.93 4.05 -0.37
N ASP A 142 -4.64 4.70 0.54
CA ASP A 142 -5.95 4.28 1.01
C ASP A 142 -7.04 5.14 0.39
N ILE A 143 -8.13 4.51 -0.05
CA ILE A 143 -9.37 5.17 -0.44
C ILE A 143 -10.39 4.94 0.65
N GLU A 144 -10.96 6.02 1.15
CA GLU A 144 -12.08 5.97 2.07
C GLU A 144 -13.37 6.37 1.36
N GLN A 145 -14.41 5.55 1.55
CA GLN A 145 -15.74 5.81 1.06
C GLN A 145 -16.77 5.34 2.09
N LYS A 146 -17.54 6.28 2.66
CA LYS A 146 -18.57 5.99 3.69
C LYS A 146 -18.03 5.12 4.84
N GLY A 147 -16.86 5.46 5.38
CA GLY A 147 -16.22 4.76 6.49
C GLY A 147 -15.53 3.43 6.12
N LYS A 148 -15.61 3.00 4.86
CA LYS A 148 -14.88 1.82 4.38
C LYS A 148 -13.57 2.23 3.72
N LYS A 149 -12.47 1.62 4.15
CA LYS A 149 -11.14 1.81 3.55
C LYS A 149 -10.78 0.66 2.61
N ARG A 150 -10.15 1.01 1.49
CA ARG A 150 -9.50 0.07 0.58
C ARG A 150 -8.09 0.54 0.30
N THR A 151 -7.13 -0.35 0.50
CA THR A 151 -5.71 -0.06 0.31
C THR A 151 -5.24 -0.50 -1.07
N PHE A 152 -4.42 0.34 -1.70
CA PHE A 152 -3.68 0.08 -2.93
C PHE A 152 -2.19 0.24 -2.65
N SER A 153 -1.35 -0.56 -3.29
CA SER A 153 0.10 -0.46 -3.16
C SER A 153 0.77 -0.45 -4.53
N SER A 154 1.68 0.49 -4.72
CA SER A 154 2.56 0.56 -5.89
C SER A 154 3.94 -0.07 -5.64
N THR A 155 4.15 -0.60 -4.44
CA THR A 155 5.39 -1.25 -4.01
C THR A 155 5.11 -2.65 -3.50
N SER A 156 6.16 -3.49 -3.39
CA SER A 156 6.08 -4.82 -2.80
C SER A 156 6.17 -4.75 -1.26
N ASN A 157 5.47 -3.80 -0.65
CA ASN A 157 5.42 -3.63 0.80
C ASN A 157 4.08 -4.11 1.34
N CYS A 158 4.09 -4.70 2.52
CA CYS A 158 2.85 -5.02 3.21
C CYS A 158 2.05 -3.74 3.50
N PRO A 159 0.78 -3.65 3.08
CA PRO A 159 -0.02 -2.45 3.32
C PRO A 159 -0.31 -2.21 4.80
N ASN A 160 -0.17 -3.24 5.64
CA ASN A 160 -0.48 -3.15 7.07
C ASN A 160 0.76 -2.84 7.94
N CYS A 161 1.84 -3.61 7.82
CA CYS A 161 3.05 -3.41 8.63
C CYS A 161 4.21 -2.73 7.89
N GLN A 162 4.04 -2.40 6.62
CA GLN A 162 5.03 -1.76 5.74
C GLN A 162 6.33 -2.57 5.53
N LYS A 163 6.35 -3.84 5.93
CA LYS A 163 7.49 -4.73 5.67
C LYS A 163 7.66 -4.91 4.17
N SER A 164 8.87 -4.69 3.69
CA SER A 164 9.22 -4.89 2.28
C SER A 164 9.40 -6.36 1.96
N PHE A 165 8.96 -6.76 0.79
CA PHE A 165 9.15 -8.10 0.23
C PHE A 165 9.90 -8.00 -1.09
N PRO A 166 10.78 -8.95 -1.42
CA PRO A 166 11.39 -9.02 -2.74
C PRO A 166 10.30 -9.24 -3.79
N GLU A 167 10.56 -8.74 -5.00
CA GLU A 167 9.71 -9.07 -6.13
C GLU A 167 9.74 -10.59 -6.36
N LEU A 168 8.60 -11.16 -6.77
CA LEU A 168 8.52 -12.57 -7.07
C LEU A 168 9.43 -12.88 -8.27
N ASP A 169 10.47 -13.67 -8.03
CA ASP A 169 11.43 -14.12 -9.01
C ASP A 169 11.38 -15.65 -9.09
N PRO A 170 11.43 -16.27 -10.29
CA PRO A 170 11.45 -17.73 -10.43
C PRO A 170 12.53 -18.42 -9.59
N ARG A 171 13.63 -17.73 -9.28
CA ARG A 171 14.71 -18.25 -8.44
C ARG A 171 14.32 -18.48 -6.99
N LEU A 172 13.30 -17.75 -6.48
CA LEU A 172 12.76 -17.95 -5.12
C LEU A 172 12.12 -19.33 -4.92
N PHE A 173 11.69 -19.94 -6.02
CA PHE A 173 11.03 -21.26 -6.02
C PHE A 173 11.96 -22.39 -6.50
N SER A 174 13.29 -22.18 -6.43
CA SER A 174 14.28 -23.15 -6.91
C SER A 174 14.98 -23.87 -5.75
N TYR A 175 14.92 -25.19 -5.73
CA TYR A 175 15.64 -26.02 -4.74
C TYR A 175 17.17 -25.87 -4.80
N ASN A 176 17.71 -25.41 -5.92
CA ASN A 176 19.14 -25.27 -6.15
C ASN A 176 19.63 -23.84 -5.97
N SER A 177 18.73 -22.91 -5.64
CA SER A 177 19.07 -21.51 -5.40
C SER A 177 19.30 -21.26 -3.92
N LYS A 178 20.26 -20.37 -3.58
CA LYS A 178 20.42 -19.86 -2.22
C LYS A 178 19.25 -19.01 -1.74
N HIS A 179 18.33 -18.66 -2.64
CA HIS A 179 17.16 -17.81 -2.40
C HIS A 179 15.84 -18.58 -2.35
N GLY A 180 15.86 -19.90 -2.58
CA GLY A 180 14.69 -20.77 -2.57
C GLY A 180 14.91 -22.02 -1.74
#